data_dbb3d10f075fa300d0b26cc7cd230e62
#
_entry.id   dbb3d10f075fa300d0b26cc7cd230e62
#
_cell.length_a   1.000
_cell.length_b   1.000
_cell.length_c   1.000
_cell.angle_alpha   90.00
_cell.angle_beta   90.00
_cell.angle_gamma   90.00
#
_symmetry.space_group_name_H-M   'P 1'
#
loop_
_entity.id
_entity.type
_entity.pdbx_description
1 polymer ?
#
loop_
_entity_poly.entity_id
_entity_poly.type
_entity_poly.pdbx_seq_one_letter_code
_entity_poly.pdbx_strand_id
1 'polypeptide(L)'
;MNFVAQSKNTTMRTNRRRFFQLSAGGAVGLFAEGLIEPFTVEITRFDVRVPNLPRSLDGLKVAQLTDPHRGNLTPDAVIRDAVRQAAAWEPDLVVLTGDYVRWDFADAGPMAQMLTPLKPRLGMIGILGNHDYLYPNMIARKLTEIAGVKMLRNDAIEVAPGFWIAGIEDTIEGVVDVQRALAPLPLDAGFLFLTHNPVGVAMVQHRDCIALAGHTHGGQLRFPGVPPHFPPGMEGFPQIDGWGCYGKARLYISRGIGCTAYPLRVNCPPELTLLTLRAS
;
A
#
# COMPACT_ATOMS: atom_id res chain seq x y z
N MET A 1 -20.02 -18.96 4.70
CA MET A 1 -18.91 -19.46 5.53
C MET A 1 -18.04 -18.28 5.92
N ASN A 2 -18.04 -17.92 7.20
CA ASN A 2 -17.28 -16.77 7.71
C ASN A 2 -15.80 -17.15 7.87
N PHE A 3 -14.94 -16.70 6.96
CA PHE A 3 -13.50 -16.81 7.13
C PHE A 3 -12.97 -15.53 7.81
N VAL A 4 -12.76 -15.65 9.12
CA VAL A 4 -12.09 -14.62 9.91
C VAL A 4 -10.60 -14.71 9.62
N ALA A 5 -10.03 -13.65 9.03
CA ALA A 5 -8.59 -13.47 9.02
C ALA A 5 -8.13 -13.27 10.48
N GLN A 6 -7.37 -14.21 11.03
CA GLN A 6 -6.78 -14.03 12.35
C GLN A 6 -5.64 -13.01 12.24
N SER A 7 -5.93 -11.80 12.70
CA SER A 7 -4.92 -10.80 12.97
C SER A 7 -4.12 -11.22 14.21
N LYS A 8 -2.85 -11.58 14.02
CA LYS A 8 -1.91 -11.60 15.14
C LYS A 8 -1.40 -10.18 15.35
N ASN A 9 -2.27 -9.32 15.90
CA ASN A 9 -1.85 -8.03 16.40
C ASN A 9 -1.03 -8.21 17.68
N THR A 10 0.28 -8.24 17.56
CA THR A 10 1.16 -7.96 18.70
C THR A 10 1.30 -6.45 18.81
N THR A 11 0.18 -5.78 19.15
CA THR A 11 0.20 -4.37 19.51
C THR A 11 0.63 -4.27 20.97
N MET A 12 1.86 -3.82 21.23
CA MET A 12 2.13 -3.07 22.44
C MET A 12 1.34 -1.75 22.39
N ARG A 13 0.02 -1.82 22.45
CA ARG A 13 -0.83 -0.68 22.76
C ARG A 13 -0.80 -0.44 24.26
N THR A 14 0.30 0.11 24.76
CA THR A 14 0.35 0.69 26.09
C THR A 14 -0.72 1.78 26.21
N ASN A 15 -1.60 1.61 27.16
CA ASN A 15 -2.54 2.50 27.88
C ASN A 15 -2.59 4.03 27.60
N ARG A 16 -2.09 4.52 26.46
CA ARG A 16 -2.14 5.95 26.09
C ARG A 16 -3.57 6.44 25.86
N ARG A 17 -4.52 5.58 25.42
CA ARG A 17 -5.93 5.96 25.23
C ARG A 17 -6.66 6.41 26.49
N ARG A 18 -6.29 5.92 27.66
CA ARG A 18 -6.93 6.29 28.93
C ARG A 18 -6.49 7.65 29.48
N PHE A 19 -5.34 8.16 29.07
CA PHE A 19 -4.78 9.41 29.59
C PHE A 19 -5.45 10.65 28.97
N PHE A 20 -5.96 10.57 27.74
CA PHE A 20 -6.51 11.72 27.00
C PHE A 20 -8.02 11.97 27.20
N GLN A 21 -8.71 11.18 27.99
CA GLN A 21 -10.16 11.30 28.15
C GLN A 21 -10.61 12.34 29.20
N LEU A 22 -9.72 13.02 29.91
CA LEU A 22 -10.11 13.71 31.12
C LEU A 22 -9.70 15.19 31.33
N SER A 23 -9.24 15.94 30.32
CA SER A 23 -8.94 17.36 30.57
C SER A 23 -8.84 18.25 29.33
N ALA A 24 -8.89 19.58 29.54
CA ALA A 24 -8.60 20.63 28.55
C ALA A 24 -7.18 20.48 27.89
N GLY A 25 -6.31 19.62 28.42
CA GLY A 25 -5.08 19.18 27.82
C GLY A 25 -5.24 18.22 26.63
N GLY A 26 -6.44 17.67 26.40
CA GLY A 26 -6.68 16.68 25.33
C GLY A 26 -6.42 17.22 23.93
N ALA A 27 -6.79 18.45 23.63
CA ALA A 27 -6.57 19.05 22.30
C ALA A 27 -5.09 19.34 22.05
N VAL A 28 -4.35 19.81 23.06
CA VAL A 28 -2.89 20.04 22.96
C VAL A 28 -2.17 18.71 22.84
N GLY A 29 -2.63 17.68 23.54
CA GLY A 29 -2.08 16.34 23.46
C GLY A 29 -2.28 15.70 22.09
N LEU A 30 -3.47 15.80 21.48
CA LEU A 30 -3.76 15.31 20.14
C LEU A 30 -2.94 16.03 19.07
N PHE A 31 -2.72 17.32 19.21
CA PHE A 31 -1.89 18.09 18.30
C PHE A 31 -0.41 17.68 18.42
N ALA A 32 0.10 17.51 19.63
CA ALA A 32 1.48 17.04 19.86
C ALA A 32 1.67 15.61 19.36
N GLU A 33 0.68 14.73 19.56
CA GLU A 33 0.68 13.37 19.00
C GLU A 33 0.68 13.40 17.47
N GLY A 34 -0.13 14.26 16.87
CA GLY A 34 -0.21 14.47 15.42
C GLY A 34 1.11 14.91 14.78
N LEU A 35 1.97 15.59 15.53
CA LEU A 35 3.32 15.97 15.08
C LEU A 35 4.33 14.83 15.21
N ILE A 36 4.12 13.86 16.10
CA ILE A 36 5.03 12.75 16.37
C ILE A 36 4.63 11.50 15.56
N GLU A 37 3.34 11.27 15.41
CA GLU A 37 2.79 10.07 14.75
C GLU A 37 3.32 9.85 13.32
N PRO A 38 3.52 10.91 12.48
CA PRO A 38 4.12 10.75 11.15
C PRO A 38 5.50 10.09 11.13
N PHE A 39 6.21 10.10 12.25
CA PHE A 39 7.55 9.51 12.38
C PHE A 39 7.55 8.07 12.90
N THR A 40 6.39 7.49 13.19
CA THR A 40 6.27 6.15 13.78
C THR A 40 5.60 5.20 12.79
N VAL A 41 6.40 4.43 12.07
CA VAL A 41 5.88 3.42 11.13
C VAL A 41 5.29 2.24 11.90
N GLU A 42 3.99 2.01 11.74
CA GLU A 42 3.32 0.83 12.27
C GLU A 42 3.47 -0.33 11.29
N ILE A 43 3.87 -1.50 11.79
CA ILE A 43 3.94 -2.72 10.99
C ILE A 43 2.66 -3.52 11.16
N THR A 44 1.92 -3.68 10.06
CA THR A 44 0.71 -4.50 10.01
C THR A 44 1.03 -5.84 9.36
N ARG A 45 0.66 -6.97 10.01
CA ARG A 45 0.96 -8.32 9.53
C ARG A 45 -0.31 -9.14 9.36
N PHE A 46 -0.41 -9.84 8.21
CA PHE A 46 -1.54 -10.71 7.90
C PHE A 46 -1.09 -12.03 7.29
N ASP A 47 -1.73 -13.12 7.69
CA ASP A 47 -1.78 -14.35 6.92
C ASP A 47 -2.97 -14.24 5.95
N VAL A 48 -2.71 -14.32 4.63
CA VAL A 48 -3.70 -14.07 3.60
C VAL A 48 -3.83 -15.28 2.68
N ARG A 49 -5.00 -15.91 2.67
CA ARG A 49 -5.30 -16.95 1.69
C ARG A 49 -5.49 -16.33 0.31
N VAL A 50 -4.67 -16.77 -0.64
CA VAL A 50 -4.76 -16.38 -2.04
C VAL A 50 -5.38 -17.52 -2.81
N PRO A 51 -6.52 -17.28 -3.47
CA PRO A 51 -7.15 -18.28 -4.33
C PRO A 51 -6.16 -18.80 -5.39
N ASN A 52 -6.16 -20.10 -5.58
CA ASN A 52 -5.31 -20.78 -6.57
C ASN A 52 -3.79 -20.52 -6.42
N LEU A 53 -3.32 -20.08 -5.27
CA LEU A 53 -1.89 -20.00 -5.01
C LEU A 53 -1.28 -21.42 -5.04
N PRO A 54 -0.24 -21.67 -5.85
CA PRO A 54 0.45 -22.94 -5.82
C PRO A 54 0.93 -23.33 -4.43
N ARG A 55 0.74 -24.56 -4.01
CA ARG A 55 1.16 -25.07 -2.69
C ARG A 55 2.65 -24.87 -2.40
N SER A 56 3.48 -24.87 -3.44
CA SER A 56 4.92 -24.61 -3.34
C SER A 56 5.23 -23.17 -2.89
N LEU A 57 4.24 -22.26 -2.93
CA LEU A 57 4.35 -20.88 -2.52
C LEU A 57 3.62 -20.59 -1.20
N ASP A 58 3.13 -21.63 -0.50
CA ASP A 58 2.56 -21.44 0.84
C ASP A 58 3.61 -20.86 1.79
N GLY A 59 3.27 -19.79 2.48
CA GLY A 59 4.20 -19.05 3.33
C GLY A 59 5.00 -17.95 2.62
N LEU A 60 4.72 -17.66 1.33
CA LEU A 60 5.39 -16.58 0.58
C LEU A 60 5.20 -15.22 1.29
N LYS A 61 6.32 -14.53 1.52
CA LYS A 61 6.35 -13.23 2.20
C LYS A 61 6.28 -12.09 1.19
N VAL A 62 5.26 -11.25 1.30
CA VAL A 62 5.08 -10.05 0.45
C VAL A 62 5.05 -8.81 1.31
N ALA A 63 5.93 -7.84 1.05
CA ALA A 63 5.86 -6.51 1.66
C ALA A 63 5.18 -5.54 0.70
N GLN A 64 4.16 -4.82 1.17
CA GLN A 64 3.56 -3.70 0.45
C GLN A 64 4.07 -2.39 1.04
N LEU A 65 4.67 -1.55 0.19
CA LEU A 65 5.00 -0.16 0.48
C LEU A 65 4.19 0.72 -0.48
N THR A 66 3.57 1.78 0.03
CA THR A 66 2.74 2.67 -0.77
C THR A 66 2.81 4.10 -0.24
N ASP A 67 2.53 5.05 -1.11
CA ASP A 67 2.36 6.45 -0.76
C ASP A 67 3.54 7.04 0.04
N PRO A 68 4.80 6.79 -0.32
CA PRO A 68 5.91 7.42 0.39
C PRO A 68 5.91 8.95 0.21
N HIS A 69 5.35 9.49 -0.86
CA HIS A 69 5.26 10.92 -1.13
C HIS A 69 6.55 11.65 -0.79
N ARG A 70 7.69 11.11 -1.27
CA ARG A 70 8.96 11.79 -1.03
C ARG A 70 8.86 13.25 -1.49
N GLY A 71 9.25 14.15 -0.61
CA GLY A 71 9.14 15.58 -0.81
C GLY A 71 9.18 16.32 0.52
N ASN A 72 8.67 17.54 0.55
CA ASN A 72 8.78 18.43 1.70
C ASN A 72 7.86 18.11 2.90
N LEU A 73 6.91 17.17 2.77
CA LEU A 73 6.00 16.80 3.86
C LEU A 73 6.35 15.47 4.53
N THR A 74 7.01 14.57 3.80
CA THR A 74 7.43 13.28 4.35
C THR A 74 8.93 13.31 4.59
N PRO A 75 9.37 13.22 5.86
CA PRO A 75 10.80 13.13 6.14
C PRO A 75 11.41 11.86 5.57
N ASP A 76 12.56 11.97 4.92
CA ASP A 76 13.32 10.85 4.37
C ASP A 76 13.57 9.74 5.42
N ALA A 77 13.71 10.11 6.70
CA ALA A 77 13.91 9.18 7.79
C ALA A 77 12.76 8.17 7.96
N VAL A 78 11.52 8.59 7.72
CA VAL A 78 10.33 7.72 7.83
C VAL A 78 10.32 6.70 6.70
N ILE A 79 10.61 7.15 5.46
CA ILE A 79 10.68 6.26 4.29
C ILE A 79 11.80 5.24 4.49
N ARG A 80 12.99 5.70 4.92
CA ARG A 80 14.13 4.81 5.21
C ARG A 80 13.84 3.82 6.33
N ASP A 81 13.09 4.23 7.35
CA ASP A 81 12.69 3.34 8.44
C ASP A 81 11.73 2.25 7.94
N ALA A 82 10.72 2.60 7.16
CA ALA A 82 9.82 1.62 6.54
C ALA A 82 10.58 0.62 5.66
N VAL A 83 11.49 1.11 4.81
CA VAL A 83 12.33 0.26 3.94
C VAL A 83 13.25 -0.64 4.77
N ARG A 84 13.89 -0.12 5.82
CA ARG A 84 14.75 -0.89 6.71
C ARG A 84 13.99 -2.01 7.41
N GLN A 85 12.79 -1.72 7.91
CA GLN A 85 11.92 -2.70 8.57
C GLN A 85 11.42 -3.76 7.58
N ALA A 86 11.07 -3.36 6.35
CA ALA A 86 10.71 -4.29 5.29
C ALA A 86 11.90 -5.21 4.93
N ALA A 87 13.10 -4.65 4.74
CA ALA A 87 14.31 -5.42 4.44
C ALA A 87 14.65 -6.41 5.56
N ALA A 88 14.53 -5.99 6.83
CA ALA A 88 14.80 -6.85 7.99
C ALA A 88 13.81 -8.02 8.12
N TRP A 89 12.62 -7.92 7.52
CA TRP A 89 11.67 -9.02 7.46
C TRP A 89 11.97 -10.04 6.35
N GLU A 90 12.90 -9.70 5.44
CA GLU A 90 13.33 -10.53 4.31
C GLU A 90 12.14 -11.01 3.46
N PRO A 91 11.42 -10.09 2.79
CA PRO A 91 10.31 -10.46 1.93
C PRO A 91 10.81 -11.21 0.69
N ASP A 92 9.99 -12.16 0.22
CA ASP A 92 10.23 -12.84 -1.06
C ASP A 92 9.88 -11.96 -2.26
N LEU A 93 8.89 -11.08 -2.08
CA LEU A 93 8.37 -10.16 -3.09
C LEU A 93 8.08 -8.81 -2.42
N VAL A 94 8.36 -7.71 -3.11
CA VAL A 94 7.91 -6.38 -2.70
C VAL A 94 6.95 -5.85 -3.75
N VAL A 95 5.81 -5.34 -3.32
CA VAL A 95 4.84 -4.64 -4.17
C VAL A 95 4.75 -3.18 -3.77
N LEU A 96 4.72 -2.31 -4.77
CA LEU A 96 4.72 -0.87 -4.61
C LEU A 96 3.47 -0.29 -5.29
N THR A 97 2.56 0.29 -4.51
CA THR A 97 1.25 0.69 -5.03
C THR A 97 1.12 2.19 -5.30
N GLY A 98 2.23 2.84 -5.68
CA GLY A 98 2.23 4.19 -6.25
C GLY A 98 2.49 5.34 -5.29
N ASP A 99 2.39 6.55 -5.82
CA ASP A 99 2.62 7.84 -5.16
C ASP A 99 4.03 7.93 -4.53
N TYR A 100 5.04 7.66 -5.37
CA TYR A 100 6.45 7.66 -4.96
C TYR A 100 6.95 9.04 -4.59
N VAL A 101 6.55 10.04 -5.36
CA VAL A 101 6.92 11.45 -5.16
C VAL A 101 5.67 12.28 -4.90
N ARG A 102 5.88 13.44 -4.27
CA ARG A 102 4.75 14.32 -4.03
C ARG A 102 4.39 15.12 -5.29
N TRP A 103 5.32 15.88 -5.86
CA TRP A 103 5.08 16.74 -7.02
C TRP A 103 6.33 16.96 -7.88
N ASP A 104 7.53 16.71 -7.36
CA ASP A 104 8.76 17.05 -8.05
C ASP A 104 9.45 15.80 -8.58
N PHE A 105 9.72 15.79 -9.87
CA PHE A 105 10.51 14.72 -10.49
C PHE A 105 11.92 14.60 -9.88
N ALA A 106 12.51 15.67 -9.37
CA ALA A 106 13.81 15.64 -8.72
C ALA A 106 13.84 14.66 -7.53
N ASP A 107 12.68 14.38 -6.93
CA ASP A 107 12.53 13.44 -5.83
C ASP A 107 12.57 11.96 -6.27
N ALA A 108 12.35 11.65 -7.55
CA ALA A 108 12.25 10.29 -8.05
C ALA A 108 13.57 9.51 -7.93
N GLY A 109 14.70 10.11 -8.25
CA GLY A 109 16.01 9.47 -8.09
C GLY A 109 16.36 9.15 -6.64
N PRO A 110 16.31 10.12 -5.72
CA PRO A 110 16.46 9.88 -4.30
C PRO A 110 15.47 8.85 -3.72
N MET A 111 14.19 8.87 -4.15
CA MET A 111 13.21 7.87 -3.75
C MET A 111 13.62 6.46 -4.19
N ALA A 112 13.99 6.31 -5.45
CA ALA A 112 14.47 5.02 -5.98
C ALA A 112 15.72 4.53 -5.21
N GLN A 113 16.64 5.45 -4.87
CA GLN A 113 17.81 5.12 -4.07
C GLN A 113 17.46 4.58 -2.68
N MET A 114 16.38 5.07 -2.06
CA MET A 114 15.93 4.56 -0.75
C MET A 114 15.44 3.11 -0.83
N LEU A 115 14.93 2.65 -1.98
CA LEU A 115 14.46 1.28 -2.16
C LEU A 115 15.58 0.26 -2.36
N THR A 116 16.81 0.69 -2.66
CA THR A 116 17.93 -0.22 -3.01
C THR A 116 18.33 -1.24 -1.92
N PRO A 117 18.06 -1.03 -0.62
CA PRO A 117 18.29 -2.06 0.39
C PRO A 117 17.37 -3.28 0.27
N LEU A 118 16.21 -3.15 -0.40
CA LEU A 118 15.30 -4.26 -0.63
C LEU A 118 15.85 -5.19 -1.71
N LYS A 119 15.99 -6.48 -1.38
CA LYS A 119 16.56 -7.50 -2.27
C LYS A 119 15.67 -8.76 -2.30
N PRO A 120 14.37 -8.63 -2.58
CA PRO A 120 13.49 -9.78 -2.61
C PRO A 120 13.84 -10.72 -3.78
N ARG A 121 13.79 -12.03 -3.52
CA ARG A 121 14.17 -13.04 -4.56
C ARG A 121 13.25 -13.04 -5.77
N LEU A 122 11.97 -12.64 -5.62
CA LEU A 122 10.99 -12.53 -6.71
C LEU A 122 10.89 -11.10 -7.28
N GLY A 123 11.75 -10.20 -6.82
CA GLY A 123 11.85 -8.84 -7.31
C GLY A 123 10.87 -7.85 -6.68
N MET A 124 10.96 -6.63 -7.16
CA MET A 124 10.06 -5.53 -6.79
C MET A 124 9.15 -5.21 -7.96
N ILE A 125 7.84 -5.23 -7.73
CA ILE A 125 6.82 -4.93 -8.73
C ILE A 125 6.08 -3.67 -8.31
N GLY A 126 5.90 -2.71 -9.22
CA GLY A 126 5.26 -1.44 -8.88
C GLY A 126 4.24 -0.98 -9.92
N ILE A 127 3.34 -0.13 -9.49
CA ILE A 127 2.43 0.67 -10.32
C ILE A 127 2.63 2.14 -9.98
N LEU A 128 2.09 3.04 -10.79
CA LEU A 128 2.08 4.48 -10.51
C LEU A 128 0.81 4.87 -9.74
N GLY A 129 0.93 5.89 -8.87
CA GLY A 129 -0.19 6.58 -8.26
C GLY A 129 -0.45 7.94 -8.94
N ASN A 130 -1.53 8.61 -8.57
CA ASN A 130 -1.96 9.84 -9.24
C ASN A 130 -0.91 10.97 -9.16
N HIS A 131 -0.15 11.10 -8.07
CA HIS A 131 0.91 12.09 -7.97
C HIS A 131 2.09 11.83 -8.92
N ASP A 132 2.30 10.60 -9.35
CA ASP A 132 3.38 10.23 -10.27
C ASP A 132 3.06 10.62 -11.72
N TYR A 133 1.79 10.91 -12.05
CA TYR A 133 1.35 11.19 -13.42
C TYR A 133 1.78 12.57 -13.94
N LEU A 134 2.35 13.40 -13.10
CA LEU A 134 3.01 14.62 -13.60
C LEU A 134 4.22 14.27 -14.49
N TYR A 135 4.94 13.17 -14.18
CA TYR A 135 6.12 12.69 -14.91
C TYR A 135 6.18 11.15 -14.98
N PRO A 136 5.14 10.46 -15.48
CA PRO A 136 4.96 9.01 -15.26
C PRO A 136 6.11 8.16 -15.84
N ASN A 137 6.53 8.45 -17.09
CA ASN A 137 7.59 7.70 -17.74
C ASN A 137 8.96 7.95 -17.09
N MET A 138 9.20 9.14 -16.59
CA MET A 138 10.48 9.52 -15.97
C MET A 138 10.59 8.91 -14.58
N ILE A 139 9.51 8.91 -13.80
CA ILE A 139 9.46 8.28 -12.46
C ILE A 139 9.62 6.76 -12.59
N ALA A 140 8.83 6.12 -13.47
CA ALA A 140 8.93 4.70 -13.74
C ALA A 140 10.36 4.30 -14.16
N ARG A 141 10.98 5.08 -15.04
CA ARG A 141 12.36 4.85 -15.48
C ARG A 141 13.36 4.93 -14.32
N LYS A 142 13.27 5.95 -13.46
CA LYS A 142 14.17 6.07 -12.30
C LYS A 142 14.03 4.93 -11.32
N LEU A 143 12.81 4.49 -11.04
CA LEU A 143 12.56 3.33 -10.18
C LEU A 143 13.14 2.05 -10.78
N THR A 144 12.99 1.87 -12.09
CA THR A 144 13.55 0.69 -12.79
C THR A 144 15.07 0.71 -12.84
N GLU A 145 15.67 1.83 -13.28
CA GLU A 145 17.13 1.94 -13.48
C GLU A 145 17.92 1.86 -12.16
N ILE A 146 17.42 2.46 -11.09
CA ILE A 146 18.14 2.61 -9.82
C ILE A 146 17.83 1.47 -8.86
N ALA A 147 16.55 1.14 -8.71
CA ALA A 147 16.08 0.16 -7.72
C ALA A 147 15.70 -1.20 -8.32
N GLY A 148 15.61 -1.33 -9.64
CA GLY A 148 15.23 -2.57 -10.30
C GLY A 148 13.72 -2.88 -10.18
N VAL A 149 12.88 -1.88 -9.95
CA VAL A 149 11.43 -2.08 -9.89
C VAL A 149 10.87 -2.40 -11.27
N LYS A 150 10.16 -3.50 -11.41
CA LYS A 150 9.37 -3.79 -12.62
C LYS A 150 8.06 -3.02 -12.55
N MET A 151 7.91 -1.99 -13.36
CA MET A 151 6.69 -1.18 -13.40
C MET A 151 5.65 -1.83 -14.30
N LEU A 152 4.43 -1.99 -13.77
CA LEU A 152 3.25 -2.45 -14.52
C LEU A 152 2.37 -1.26 -14.87
N ARG A 153 1.94 -1.21 -16.13
CA ARG A 153 1.03 -0.20 -16.67
C ARG A 153 -0.01 -0.88 -17.54
N ASN A 154 -1.14 -1.28 -16.94
CA ASN A 154 -2.12 -2.17 -17.54
C ASN A 154 -1.46 -3.44 -18.06
N ASP A 155 -0.73 -4.12 -17.21
CA ASP A 155 0.08 -5.27 -17.56
C ASP A 155 0.12 -6.27 -16.40
N ALA A 156 0.60 -7.49 -16.67
CA ALA A 156 0.83 -8.50 -15.65
C ALA A 156 2.13 -9.26 -15.88
N ILE A 157 2.65 -9.83 -14.81
CA ILE A 157 3.85 -10.64 -14.83
C ILE A 157 3.66 -11.90 -13.98
N GLU A 158 4.11 -13.03 -14.48
CA GLU A 158 4.30 -14.24 -13.68
C GLU A 158 5.58 -14.10 -12.86
N VAL A 159 5.46 -14.02 -11.53
CA VAL A 159 6.60 -13.85 -10.62
C VAL A 159 7.14 -15.18 -10.09
N ALA A 160 6.31 -16.20 -10.13
CA ALA A 160 6.67 -17.59 -9.85
C ALA A 160 5.68 -18.51 -10.59
N PRO A 161 6.02 -19.77 -10.89
CA PRO A 161 5.14 -20.66 -11.63
C PRO A 161 3.73 -20.72 -11.05
N GLY A 162 2.74 -20.30 -11.84
CA GLY A 162 1.33 -20.22 -11.47
C GLY A 162 0.94 -19.07 -10.55
N PHE A 163 1.84 -18.12 -10.25
CA PHE A 163 1.54 -16.95 -9.44
C PHE A 163 1.86 -15.64 -10.16
N TRP A 164 0.86 -14.79 -10.26
CA TRP A 164 0.90 -13.58 -11.07
C TRP A 164 0.70 -12.30 -10.25
N ILE A 165 1.24 -11.21 -10.75
CA ILE A 165 0.92 -9.85 -10.30
C ILE A 165 0.37 -9.10 -11.49
N ALA A 166 -0.87 -8.60 -11.38
CA ALA A 166 -1.47 -7.72 -12.36
C ALA A 166 -1.57 -6.29 -11.81
N GLY A 167 -1.26 -5.29 -12.61
CA GLY A 167 -1.29 -3.89 -12.20
C GLY A 167 -1.94 -3.00 -13.26
N ILE A 168 -2.79 -2.11 -12.82
CA ILE A 168 -3.44 -1.11 -13.68
C ILE A 168 -2.80 0.26 -13.51
N GLU A 169 -3.02 1.13 -14.48
CA GLU A 169 -2.75 2.56 -14.35
C GLU A 169 -3.70 3.20 -13.32
N ASP A 170 -3.36 4.40 -12.83
CA ASP A 170 -4.19 5.10 -11.87
C ASP A 170 -5.57 5.44 -12.45
N THR A 171 -6.62 5.32 -11.63
CA THR A 171 -8.01 5.51 -12.07
C THR A 171 -8.42 6.98 -12.17
N ILE A 172 -7.60 7.91 -11.69
CA ILE A 172 -7.84 9.35 -11.73
C ILE A 172 -7.08 9.98 -12.90
N GLU A 173 -5.77 9.72 -12.97
CA GLU A 173 -4.83 10.40 -13.87
C GLU A 173 -4.36 9.52 -15.04
N GLY A 174 -4.56 8.19 -14.93
CA GLY A 174 -4.13 7.22 -15.94
C GLY A 174 -5.23 6.86 -16.95
N VAL A 175 -4.86 6.04 -17.92
CA VAL A 175 -5.79 5.41 -18.87
C VAL A 175 -5.88 3.93 -18.54
N VAL A 176 -6.91 3.55 -17.77
CA VAL A 176 -7.06 2.18 -17.28
C VAL A 176 -7.57 1.26 -18.39
N ASP A 177 -6.85 0.16 -18.59
CA ASP A 177 -7.23 -0.96 -19.44
C ASP A 177 -7.07 -2.29 -18.66
N VAL A 178 -8.10 -2.63 -17.89
CA VAL A 178 -8.09 -3.85 -17.07
C VAL A 178 -8.09 -5.12 -17.93
N GLN A 179 -8.68 -5.08 -19.12
CA GLN A 179 -8.70 -6.24 -20.03
C GLN A 179 -7.28 -6.57 -20.49
N ARG A 180 -6.52 -5.56 -20.87
CA ARG A 180 -5.10 -5.69 -21.21
C ARG A 180 -4.28 -6.20 -20.01
N ALA A 181 -4.52 -5.63 -18.83
CA ALA A 181 -3.82 -6.05 -17.60
C ALA A 181 -4.05 -7.52 -17.27
N LEU A 182 -5.24 -8.05 -17.53
CA LEU A 182 -5.60 -9.43 -17.21
C LEU A 182 -5.39 -10.42 -18.37
N ALA A 183 -5.15 -9.93 -19.58
CA ALA A 183 -5.05 -10.78 -20.77
C ALA A 183 -3.98 -11.90 -20.68
N PRO A 184 -2.79 -11.68 -20.03
CA PRO A 184 -1.80 -12.73 -19.88
C PRO A 184 -2.16 -13.81 -18.85
N LEU A 185 -3.10 -13.53 -17.93
CA LEU A 185 -3.39 -14.42 -16.81
C LEU A 185 -4.27 -15.59 -17.20
N PRO A 186 -3.88 -16.84 -16.88
CA PRO A 186 -4.80 -17.98 -16.91
C PRO A 186 -6.04 -17.70 -16.03
N LEU A 187 -7.18 -18.30 -16.43
CA LEU A 187 -8.43 -18.08 -15.69
C LEU A 187 -8.39 -18.57 -14.24
N ASP A 188 -7.60 -19.58 -14.00
CA ASP A 188 -7.39 -20.24 -12.70
C ASP A 188 -6.08 -19.84 -12.01
N ALA A 189 -5.39 -18.79 -12.51
CA ALA A 189 -4.16 -18.32 -11.89
C ALA A 189 -4.42 -17.71 -10.49
N GLY A 190 -3.53 -18.01 -9.53
CA GLY A 190 -3.41 -17.25 -8.30
C GLY A 190 -2.75 -15.90 -8.60
N PHE A 191 -3.34 -14.80 -8.15
CA PHE A 191 -2.72 -13.50 -8.40
C PHE A 191 -3.03 -12.43 -7.35
N LEU A 192 -2.12 -11.43 -7.26
CA LEU A 192 -2.39 -10.16 -6.62
C LEU A 192 -2.73 -9.13 -7.70
N PHE A 193 -3.71 -8.31 -7.42
CA PHE A 193 -4.11 -7.18 -8.25
C PHE A 193 -3.66 -5.87 -7.60
N LEU A 194 -2.85 -5.09 -8.30
CA LEU A 194 -2.37 -3.80 -7.81
C LEU A 194 -3.18 -2.68 -8.45
N THR A 195 -3.74 -1.83 -7.62
CA THR A 195 -4.37 -0.57 -8.00
C THR A 195 -3.94 0.51 -7.00
N HIS A 196 -3.63 1.71 -7.47
CA HIS A 196 -3.32 2.78 -6.52
C HIS A 196 -4.57 3.22 -5.78
N ASN A 197 -5.58 3.69 -6.51
CA ASN A 197 -6.87 4.05 -5.95
C ASN A 197 -7.74 2.79 -5.73
N PRO A 198 -8.30 2.62 -4.51
CA PRO A 198 -9.13 1.47 -4.15
C PRO A 198 -10.32 1.19 -5.06
N VAL A 199 -10.88 2.22 -5.71
CA VAL A 199 -12.03 2.06 -6.61
C VAL A 199 -11.76 1.09 -7.78
N GLY A 200 -10.48 0.92 -8.15
CA GLY A 200 -10.05 -0.03 -9.17
C GLY A 200 -10.43 -1.48 -8.89
N VAL A 201 -10.68 -1.85 -7.62
CA VAL A 201 -11.14 -3.21 -7.26
C VAL A 201 -12.46 -3.58 -7.94
N ALA A 202 -13.32 -2.60 -8.22
CA ALA A 202 -14.59 -2.85 -8.91
C ALA A 202 -14.41 -3.49 -10.30
N MET A 203 -13.27 -3.23 -10.95
CA MET A 203 -12.95 -3.78 -12.28
C MET A 203 -12.62 -5.27 -12.24
N VAL A 204 -12.23 -5.79 -11.07
CA VAL A 204 -11.88 -7.21 -10.86
C VAL A 204 -12.81 -7.93 -9.89
N GLN A 205 -13.94 -7.35 -9.52
CA GLN A 205 -14.89 -7.93 -8.56
C GLN A 205 -15.45 -9.31 -8.95
N HIS A 206 -15.35 -9.67 -10.23
CA HIS A 206 -15.76 -10.97 -10.77
C HIS A 206 -14.63 -12.02 -10.70
N ARG A 207 -13.39 -11.63 -10.39
CA ARG A 207 -12.22 -12.49 -10.26
C ARG A 207 -11.95 -12.79 -8.77
N ASP A 208 -11.53 -14.00 -8.52
CA ASP A 208 -11.16 -14.44 -7.17
C ASP A 208 -9.68 -14.08 -6.95
N CYS A 209 -9.41 -12.95 -6.29
CA CYS A 209 -8.06 -12.42 -6.11
C CYS A 209 -7.91 -11.57 -4.83
N ILE A 210 -6.68 -11.25 -4.52
CA ILE A 210 -6.33 -10.26 -3.50
C ILE A 210 -5.91 -8.98 -4.20
N ALA A 211 -6.65 -7.90 -3.98
CA ALA A 211 -6.30 -6.56 -4.44
C ALA A 211 -5.57 -5.79 -3.34
N LEU A 212 -4.55 -5.03 -3.72
CA LEU A 212 -3.76 -4.18 -2.82
C LEU A 212 -3.80 -2.74 -3.33
N ALA A 213 -4.11 -1.81 -2.43
CA ALA A 213 -4.23 -0.38 -2.76
C ALA A 213 -3.58 0.52 -1.70
N GLY A 214 -3.38 1.79 -2.07
CA GLY A 214 -2.96 2.91 -1.22
C GLY A 214 -3.90 4.10 -1.34
N HIS A 215 -3.38 5.28 -1.70
CA HIS A 215 -4.09 6.52 -2.05
C HIS A 215 -4.79 7.24 -0.90
N THR A 216 -5.43 6.51 -0.01
CA THR A 216 -6.34 7.07 1.00
C THR A 216 -5.63 7.73 2.18
N HIS A 217 -4.38 7.36 2.42
CA HIS A 217 -3.67 7.68 3.66
C HIS A 217 -4.46 7.33 4.93
N GLY A 218 -5.48 6.45 4.80
CA GLY A 218 -6.41 6.18 5.89
C GLY A 218 -7.17 7.40 6.37
N GLY A 219 -7.28 8.47 5.55
CA GLY A 219 -7.84 9.77 5.92
C GLY A 219 -6.89 10.67 6.71
N GLN A 220 -5.67 10.21 6.98
CA GLN A 220 -4.53 10.92 7.60
C GLN A 220 -4.83 11.60 8.96
N LEU A 221 -5.95 12.31 9.10
CA LEU A 221 -6.39 12.98 10.33
C LEU A 221 -7.72 12.38 10.80
N ARG A 222 -7.68 11.59 11.88
CA ARG A 222 -8.85 10.89 12.42
C ARG A 222 -9.19 11.38 13.80
N PHE A 223 -10.32 12.08 13.92
CA PHE A 223 -10.82 12.57 15.19
C PHE A 223 -12.03 11.74 15.64
N PRO A 224 -12.19 11.46 16.94
CA PRO A 224 -13.36 10.75 17.45
C PRO A 224 -14.67 11.47 17.06
N GLY A 225 -15.61 10.74 16.47
CA GLY A 225 -16.91 11.28 16.06
C GLY A 225 -16.91 12.10 14.76
N VAL A 226 -15.76 12.25 14.10
CA VAL A 226 -15.66 12.92 12.80
C VAL A 226 -15.39 11.84 11.73
N PRO A 227 -16.21 11.80 10.65
CA PRO A 227 -15.92 10.89 9.52
C PRO A 227 -14.53 11.16 8.94
N PRO A 228 -13.79 10.13 8.52
CA PRO A 228 -12.50 10.33 7.87
C PRO A 228 -12.67 11.07 6.55
N HIS A 229 -11.67 11.85 6.19
CA HIS A 229 -11.63 12.51 4.87
C HIS A 229 -11.28 11.47 3.78
N PHE A 230 -12.10 11.41 2.73
CA PHE A 230 -11.81 10.61 1.53
C PHE A 230 -11.12 11.51 0.51
N PRO A 231 -10.02 11.05 -0.12
CA PRO A 231 -9.38 11.79 -1.19
C PRO A 231 -10.25 11.83 -2.45
N PRO A 232 -9.93 12.70 -3.43
CA PRO A 232 -10.62 12.75 -4.71
C PRO A 232 -10.68 11.39 -5.42
N GLY A 233 -11.74 11.14 -6.18
CA GLY A 233 -11.94 9.89 -6.93
C GLY A 233 -12.43 8.72 -6.09
N MET A 234 -12.83 8.97 -4.83
CA MET A 234 -13.39 7.95 -3.93
C MET A 234 -14.82 8.28 -3.48
N GLU A 235 -15.52 9.12 -4.21
CA GLU A 235 -16.89 9.52 -3.89
C GLU A 235 -17.81 8.30 -3.81
N GLY A 236 -18.40 8.07 -2.64
CA GLY A 236 -19.29 6.93 -2.39
C GLY A 236 -18.59 5.59 -2.15
N PHE A 237 -17.25 5.55 -2.14
CA PHE A 237 -16.54 4.32 -1.81
C PHE A 237 -16.64 4.07 -0.27
N PRO A 238 -16.99 2.86 0.17
CA PRO A 238 -17.41 2.64 1.55
C PRO A 238 -16.27 2.47 2.55
N GLN A 239 -15.01 2.40 2.07
CA GLN A 239 -13.89 1.99 2.91
C GLN A 239 -12.68 2.90 2.70
N ILE A 240 -12.02 3.29 3.80
CA ILE A 240 -10.85 4.16 3.76
C ILE A 240 -9.53 3.43 4.04
N ASP A 241 -9.54 2.32 4.76
CA ASP A 241 -8.37 1.48 5.04
C ASP A 241 -8.77 0.06 5.48
N GLY A 242 -7.78 -0.83 5.55
CA GLY A 242 -7.95 -2.21 6.01
C GLY A 242 -8.56 -3.13 4.97
N TRP A 243 -9.15 -4.25 5.42
CA TRP A 243 -9.72 -5.28 4.55
C TRP A 243 -11.18 -5.05 4.20
N GLY A 244 -11.53 -5.28 2.92
CA GLY A 244 -12.90 -5.29 2.41
C GLY A 244 -13.13 -6.42 1.40
N CYS A 245 -14.41 -6.71 1.10
CA CYS A 245 -14.81 -7.68 0.08
C CYS A 245 -15.64 -6.99 -0.99
N TYR A 246 -15.26 -7.18 -2.24
CA TYR A 246 -15.89 -6.59 -3.42
C TYR A 246 -16.16 -7.70 -4.43
N GLY A 247 -17.37 -8.24 -4.40
CA GLY A 247 -17.72 -9.45 -5.15
C GLY A 247 -16.83 -10.64 -4.71
N LYS A 248 -16.04 -11.20 -5.63
CA LYS A 248 -15.06 -12.25 -5.35
C LYS A 248 -13.70 -11.71 -4.92
N ALA A 249 -13.39 -10.46 -5.27
CA ALA A 249 -12.12 -9.83 -4.92
C ALA A 249 -12.11 -9.42 -3.44
N ARG A 250 -10.97 -9.61 -2.78
CA ARG A 250 -10.68 -9.08 -1.44
C ARG A 250 -9.68 -7.95 -1.58
N LEU A 251 -10.01 -6.79 -1.03
CA LEU A 251 -9.17 -5.59 -1.09
C LEU A 251 -8.54 -5.32 0.26
N TYR A 252 -7.25 -5.01 0.26
CA TYR A 252 -6.58 -4.35 1.36
C TYR A 252 -6.17 -2.93 0.96
N ILE A 253 -6.54 -1.94 1.77
CA ILE A 253 -6.15 -0.55 1.59
C ILE A 253 -5.16 -0.19 2.70
N SER A 254 -3.92 0.08 2.34
CA SER A 254 -2.88 0.54 3.27
C SER A 254 -3.01 2.05 3.52
N ARG A 255 -2.66 2.48 4.73
CA ARG A 255 -2.62 3.90 5.12
C ARG A 255 -1.39 4.63 4.55
N GLY A 256 -0.49 3.92 3.88
CA GLY A 256 0.70 4.50 3.29
C GLY A 256 1.74 5.02 4.29
N ILE A 257 2.93 5.31 3.76
CA ILE A 257 4.10 5.70 4.56
C ILE A 257 4.16 7.22 4.76
N GLY A 258 3.88 7.99 3.71
CA GLY A 258 4.06 9.44 3.70
C GLY A 258 2.84 10.25 4.11
N CYS A 259 3.00 11.56 3.96
CA CYS A 259 1.92 12.54 4.17
C CYS A 259 1.63 13.27 2.86
N THR A 260 0.35 13.56 2.57
CA THR A 260 -0.05 14.24 1.34
C THR A 260 -0.36 15.73 1.56
N ALA A 261 -1.40 16.11 2.29
CA ALA A 261 -1.83 17.50 2.42
C ALA A 261 -1.06 18.27 3.51
N TYR A 262 -0.80 17.62 4.64
CA TYR A 262 -0.16 18.20 5.81
C TYR A 262 0.90 17.26 6.38
N PRO A 263 1.98 17.77 7.03
CA PRO A 263 2.98 16.93 7.70
C PRO A 263 2.48 16.41 9.06
N LEU A 264 1.23 15.99 9.13
CA LEU A 264 0.53 15.58 10.34
C LEU A 264 -0.23 14.28 10.11
N ARG A 265 -0.22 13.39 11.09
CA ARG A 265 -1.10 12.23 11.18
C ARG A 265 -1.71 12.16 12.58
N VAL A 266 -3.01 11.91 12.69
CA VAL A 266 -3.72 11.81 13.97
C VAL A 266 -4.53 10.52 14.00
N ASN A 267 -4.25 9.62 14.93
CA ASN A 267 -4.84 8.28 15.04
C ASN A 267 -4.75 7.47 13.73
N CYS A 268 -3.74 7.75 12.93
CA CYS A 268 -3.55 7.17 11.60
C CYS A 268 -2.05 7.10 11.25
N PRO A 269 -1.23 6.32 12.01
CA PRO A 269 0.21 6.25 11.80
C PRO A 269 0.57 5.73 10.39
N PRO A 270 1.75 6.11 9.85
CA PRO A 270 2.33 5.49 8.68
C PRO A 270 2.32 3.97 8.79
N GLU A 271 2.12 3.29 7.66
CA GLU A 271 1.97 1.84 7.66
C GLU A 271 2.93 1.14 6.70
N LEU A 272 3.59 0.09 7.20
CA LEU A 272 4.24 -0.94 6.42
C LEU A 272 3.38 -2.21 6.51
N THR A 273 2.88 -2.70 5.38
CA THR A 273 2.04 -3.90 5.34
C THR A 273 2.88 -5.12 4.97
N LEU A 274 2.83 -6.17 5.80
CA LEU A 274 3.53 -7.43 5.60
C LEU A 274 2.51 -8.57 5.50
N LEU A 275 2.53 -9.27 4.37
CA LEU A 275 1.60 -10.35 4.05
C LEU A 275 2.35 -11.68 3.98
N THR A 276 1.87 -12.69 4.68
CA THR A 276 2.27 -14.08 4.46
C THR A 276 1.16 -14.76 3.65
N LEU A 277 1.45 -15.08 2.40
CA LEU A 277 0.47 -15.71 1.52
C LEU A 277 0.28 -17.18 1.88
N ARG A 278 -0.97 -17.63 1.86
CA ARG A 278 -1.35 -19.01 2.13
C ARG A 278 -2.07 -19.62 0.94
N ALA A 279 -1.69 -20.82 0.57
CA ALA A 279 -2.43 -21.60 -0.38
C ALA A 279 -3.79 -21.99 0.20
N SER A 280 -4.83 -21.96 -0.66
CA SER A 280 -6.21 -22.30 -0.30
C SER A 280 -6.49 -23.79 -0.46
#